data_d8f3ed6af7eb5fd5e0f0ad4bc5c64681
#
_entry.id   d8f3ed6af7eb5fd5e0f0ad4bc5c64681
#
_cell.length_a   1.000
_cell.length_b   1.000
_cell.length_c   1.000
_cell.angle_alpha   90.00
_cell.angle_beta   90.00
_cell.angle_gamma   90.00
#
_symmetry.space_group_name_H-M   'P 1'
#
loop_
_entity.id
_entity.type
_entity.pdbx_description
1 polymer ?
#
loop_
_entity_poly.entity_id
_entity_poly.type
_entity_poly.pdbx_seq_one_letter_code
_entity_poly.pdbx_strand_id
1 'polypeptide(L)'
;MNKANLQLRIHDQVAWVQIDRPTKLNALNKEVLEDLHQVFSELRNEVSVRVIVLTGSGEKAFVAGADISEFSKFSPNQGKALSQTGQDQVFAYIEQMNKPVIAAINGFALGGGLELAMSCHIRIASNNARMGLPETSLGVIPGYGGTQRLAHIIGKGRAMELILTCQMITADQALEFGLITQAVPQEELLSTAASVAQKILNNSPFAINQAIQAVNAAYDENQNGYDIEINAFGTCFGSEDFKEGTVAFLEKRKANFTGN
;
A
#
# COMPACT_ATOMS: atom_id res chain seq x y z
N MET A 1 -9.01 -11.96 13.09
CA MET A 1 -10.42 -11.50 13.12
C MET A 1 -10.94 -11.49 11.70
N ASN A 2 -12.06 -12.09 11.41
CA ASN A 2 -12.66 -11.99 10.08
C ASN A 2 -13.71 -10.88 10.11
N LYS A 3 -13.61 -9.95 9.18
CA LYS A 3 -14.63 -8.95 8.89
C LYS A 3 -15.53 -9.47 7.76
N ALA A 4 -16.67 -8.83 7.54
CA ALA A 4 -17.61 -9.28 6.50
C ALA A 4 -16.96 -9.30 5.10
N ASN A 5 -16.07 -8.34 4.82
CA ASN A 5 -15.44 -8.15 3.52
C ASN A 5 -13.92 -8.36 3.51
N LEU A 6 -13.31 -8.74 4.64
CA LEU A 6 -11.88 -8.95 4.77
C LEU A 6 -11.57 -10.25 5.51
N GLN A 7 -10.58 -10.98 5.01
CA GLN A 7 -9.95 -12.07 5.73
C GLN A 7 -8.59 -11.61 6.25
N LEU A 8 -8.33 -11.85 7.54
CA LEU A 8 -7.05 -11.56 8.19
C LEU A 8 -6.43 -12.87 8.71
N ARG A 9 -5.19 -13.12 8.31
CA ARG A 9 -4.36 -14.21 8.82
C ARG A 9 -3.01 -13.66 9.25
N ILE A 10 -2.52 -14.06 10.42
CA ILE A 10 -1.20 -13.67 10.91
C ILE A 10 -0.36 -14.94 11.01
N HIS A 11 0.78 -14.93 10.36
CA HIS A 11 1.74 -16.03 10.37
C HIS A 11 3.15 -15.46 10.20
N ASP A 12 4.10 -15.94 10.99
CA ASP A 12 5.51 -15.54 10.94
C ASP A 12 5.73 -14.02 10.93
N GLN A 13 5.03 -13.29 11.81
CA GLN A 13 5.08 -11.83 11.94
C GLN A 13 4.57 -11.06 10.71
N VAL A 14 3.93 -11.75 9.76
CA VAL A 14 3.28 -11.16 8.59
C VAL A 14 1.77 -11.23 8.74
N ALA A 15 1.10 -10.08 8.62
CA ALA A 15 -0.35 -10.02 8.51
C ALA A 15 -0.75 -10.08 7.02
N TRP A 16 -1.56 -11.06 6.67
CA TRP A 16 -2.14 -11.23 5.34
C TRP A 16 -3.58 -10.70 5.39
N VAL A 17 -3.80 -9.55 4.77
CA VAL A 17 -5.11 -8.91 4.64
C VAL A 17 -5.62 -9.16 3.24
N GLN A 18 -6.75 -9.84 3.12
CA GLN A 18 -7.37 -10.17 1.84
C GLN A 18 -8.75 -9.54 1.74
N ILE A 19 -8.97 -8.70 0.73
CA ILE A 19 -10.30 -8.17 0.41
C ILE A 19 -11.10 -9.30 -0.22
N ASP A 20 -12.24 -9.65 0.36
CA ASP A 20 -13.00 -10.86 0.02
C ASP A 20 -14.42 -10.56 -0.47
N ARG A 21 -14.49 -9.97 -1.67
CA ARG A 21 -15.73 -9.74 -2.43
C ARG A 21 -15.57 -10.18 -3.89
N PRO A 22 -15.20 -11.44 -4.17
CA PRO A 22 -14.81 -11.88 -5.52
C PRO A 22 -15.94 -11.74 -6.55
N THR A 23 -17.21 -11.87 -6.15
CA THR A 23 -18.37 -11.68 -7.01
C THR A 23 -18.58 -10.23 -7.47
N LYS A 24 -17.97 -9.28 -6.77
CA LYS A 24 -17.94 -7.85 -7.06
C LYS A 24 -16.54 -7.38 -7.48
N LEU A 25 -15.66 -8.29 -7.91
CA LEU A 25 -14.26 -8.01 -8.28
C LEU A 25 -13.53 -7.21 -7.19
N ASN A 26 -13.85 -7.48 -5.92
CA ASN A 26 -13.30 -6.83 -4.74
C ASN A 26 -13.50 -5.30 -4.70
N ALA A 27 -14.53 -4.77 -5.36
CA ALA A 27 -14.82 -3.33 -5.43
C ALA A 27 -14.97 -2.73 -4.02
N LEU A 28 -14.43 -1.51 -3.85
CA LEU A 28 -14.52 -0.75 -2.61
C LEU A 28 -15.91 -0.14 -2.45
N ASN A 29 -16.56 -0.49 -1.37
CA ASN A 29 -17.75 0.19 -0.88
C ASN A 29 -17.47 0.75 0.53
N LYS A 30 -18.43 1.45 1.09
CA LYS A 30 -18.29 2.06 2.42
C LYS A 30 -17.87 1.04 3.49
N GLU A 31 -18.49 -0.15 3.51
CA GLU A 31 -18.17 -1.19 4.48
C GLU A 31 -16.74 -1.73 4.34
N VAL A 32 -16.25 -1.90 3.11
CA VAL A 32 -14.85 -2.30 2.86
C VAL A 32 -13.87 -1.25 3.37
N LEU A 33 -14.16 0.04 3.15
CA LEU A 33 -13.30 1.12 3.64
C LEU A 33 -13.29 1.16 5.18
N GLU A 34 -14.44 1.00 5.83
CA GLU A 34 -14.54 0.91 7.29
C GLU A 34 -13.80 -0.31 7.83
N ASP A 35 -13.96 -1.49 7.21
CA ASP A 35 -13.26 -2.72 7.57
C ASP A 35 -11.73 -2.57 7.40
N LEU A 36 -11.26 -1.96 6.30
CA LEU A 36 -9.85 -1.66 6.08
C LEU A 36 -9.29 -0.74 7.17
N HIS A 37 -9.98 0.38 7.43
CA HIS A 37 -9.57 1.30 8.49
C HIS A 37 -9.40 0.59 9.83
N GLN A 38 -10.38 -0.20 10.22
CA GLN A 38 -10.34 -0.92 11.49
C GLN A 38 -9.18 -1.92 11.53
N VAL A 39 -9.02 -2.76 10.50
CA VAL A 39 -7.94 -3.76 10.43
C VAL A 39 -6.56 -3.11 10.46
N PHE A 40 -6.34 -2.05 9.68
CA PHE A 40 -5.05 -1.36 9.67
C PHE A 40 -4.78 -0.61 10.99
N SER A 41 -5.81 -0.07 11.65
CA SER A 41 -5.70 0.54 12.97
C SER A 41 -5.30 -0.47 14.04
N GLU A 42 -5.88 -1.67 14.02
CA GLU A 42 -5.50 -2.78 14.90
C GLU A 42 -4.06 -3.23 14.62
N LEU A 43 -3.71 -3.44 13.34
CA LEU A 43 -2.38 -3.90 12.92
C LEU A 43 -1.26 -2.88 13.21
N ARG A 44 -1.56 -1.59 13.25
CA ARG A 44 -0.59 -0.55 13.62
C ARG A 44 0.02 -0.82 15.00
N ASN A 45 -0.79 -1.31 15.94
CA ASN A 45 -0.41 -1.53 17.32
C ASN A 45 -0.13 -3.00 17.67
N GLU A 46 -0.42 -3.95 16.76
CA GLU A 46 -0.23 -5.38 16.98
C GLU A 46 1.26 -5.75 17.00
N VAL A 47 1.81 -6.03 18.17
CA VAL A 47 3.26 -6.27 18.38
C VAL A 47 3.75 -7.52 17.65
N SER A 48 2.89 -8.53 17.49
CA SER A 48 3.24 -9.77 16.78
C SER A 48 3.38 -9.60 15.27
N VAL A 49 2.99 -8.44 14.70
CA VAL A 49 3.04 -8.14 13.26
C VAL A 49 4.11 -7.11 12.96
N ARG A 50 4.98 -7.42 12.00
CA ARG A 50 6.04 -6.54 11.52
C ARG A 50 5.92 -6.14 10.04
N VAL A 51 5.18 -6.91 9.24
CA VAL A 51 4.92 -6.64 7.82
C VAL A 51 3.46 -6.97 7.51
N ILE A 52 2.85 -6.20 6.63
CA ILE A 52 1.48 -6.41 6.16
C ILE A 52 1.51 -6.68 4.66
N VAL A 53 0.80 -7.71 4.21
CA VAL A 53 0.54 -7.98 2.79
C VAL A 53 -0.94 -7.81 2.52
N LEU A 54 -1.29 -6.95 1.57
CA LEU A 54 -2.65 -6.68 1.13
C LEU A 54 -2.87 -7.29 -0.25
N THR A 55 -3.95 -8.06 -0.43
CA THR A 55 -4.30 -8.68 -1.71
C THR A 55 -5.82 -8.79 -1.88
N GLY A 56 -6.29 -9.14 -3.08
CA GLY A 56 -7.69 -9.45 -3.34
C GLY A 56 -7.96 -10.96 -3.32
N SER A 57 -9.17 -11.39 -3.02
CA SER A 57 -9.58 -12.79 -3.14
C SER A 57 -9.83 -13.17 -4.61
N GLY A 58 -9.57 -14.44 -4.93
CA GLY A 58 -9.68 -14.96 -6.29
C GLY A 58 -8.51 -14.52 -7.19
N GLU A 59 -8.65 -14.80 -8.49
CA GLU A 59 -7.57 -14.59 -9.47
C GLU A 59 -7.80 -13.40 -10.40
N LYS A 60 -9.01 -12.79 -10.36
CA LYS A 60 -9.43 -11.80 -11.35
C LYS A 60 -9.07 -10.37 -10.98
N ALA A 61 -9.14 -10.03 -9.69
CA ALA A 61 -8.96 -8.66 -9.26
C ALA A 61 -8.29 -8.56 -7.89
N PHE A 62 -7.37 -7.65 -7.78
CA PHE A 62 -6.98 -7.04 -6.53
C PHE A 62 -8.14 -6.22 -6.01
N VAL A 63 -8.48 -5.13 -6.72
CA VAL A 63 -9.66 -4.28 -6.53
C VAL A 63 -9.98 -3.62 -7.87
N ALA A 64 -11.17 -3.89 -8.43
CA ALA A 64 -11.55 -3.35 -9.73
C ALA A 64 -12.28 -2.00 -9.67
N GLY A 65 -12.01 -1.20 -8.64
CA GLY A 65 -12.55 0.14 -8.48
C GLY A 65 -13.47 0.31 -7.27
N ALA A 66 -14.13 1.47 -7.19
CA ALA A 66 -15.13 1.74 -6.20
C ALA A 66 -16.52 1.26 -6.68
N ASP A 67 -17.41 0.93 -5.75
CA ASP A 67 -18.78 0.54 -6.06
C ASP A 67 -19.61 1.81 -6.40
N ILE A 68 -19.69 2.13 -7.70
CA ILE A 68 -20.33 3.35 -8.22
C ILE A 68 -21.79 3.46 -7.79
N SER A 69 -22.48 2.34 -7.54
CA SER A 69 -23.88 2.35 -7.13
C SER A 69 -24.11 3.10 -5.83
N GLU A 70 -23.11 3.20 -4.96
CA GLU A 70 -23.21 3.89 -3.68
C GLU A 70 -23.22 5.41 -3.80
N PHE A 71 -22.52 5.97 -4.81
CA PHE A 71 -22.31 7.41 -4.92
C PHE A 71 -22.88 8.05 -6.21
N SER A 72 -23.50 7.28 -7.08
CA SER A 72 -24.02 7.78 -8.36
C SER A 72 -25.03 8.94 -8.24
N LYS A 73 -25.60 9.15 -7.04
CA LYS A 73 -26.56 10.23 -6.74
C LYS A 73 -26.02 11.29 -5.77
N PHE A 74 -24.73 11.28 -5.49
CA PHE A 74 -24.14 12.20 -4.53
C PHE A 74 -24.12 13.63 -5.07
N SER A 75 -24.42 14.58 -4.21
CA SER A 75 -24.16 16.00 -4.43
C SER A 75 -22.65 16.29 -4.39
N PRO A 76 -22.17 17.45 -4.89
CA PRO A 76 -20.76 17.83 -4.82
C PRO A 76 -20.18 17.77 -3.40
N ASN A 77 -20.95 18.18 -2.39
CA ASN A 77 -20.53 18.13 -0.99
C ASN A 77 -20.38 16.70 -0.47
N GLN A 78 -21.27 15.79 -0.87
CA GLN A 78 -21.17 14.38 -0.51
C GLN A 78 -19.98 13.70 -1.22
N GLY A 79 -19.72 14.04 -2.49
CA GLY A 79 -18.55 13.57 -3.22
C GLY A 79 -17.26 14.05 -2.57
N LYS A 80 -17.17 15.32 -2.16
CA LYS A 80 -16.03 15.84 -1.40
C LYS A 80 -15.84 15.11 -0.08
N ALA A 81 -16.91 14.88 0.69
CA ALA A 81 -16.85 14.16 1.97
C ALA A 81 -16.41 12.69 1.78
N LEU A 82 -16.88 12.01 0.73
CA LEU A 82 -16.46 10.66 0.39
C LEU A 82 -14.95 10.60 0.14
N SER A 83 -14.42 11.50 -0.71
CA SER A 83 -13.01 11.59 -1.02
C SER A 83 -12.17 11.87 0.24
N GLN A 84 -12.57 12.87 1.04
CA GLN A 84 -11.86 13.24 2.28
C GLN A 84 -11.82 12.09 3.28
N THR A 85 -12.98 11.47 3.56
CA THR A 85 -13.07 10.35 4.51
C THR A 85 -12.23 9.16 4.07
N GLY A 86 -12.30 8.80 2.77
CA GLY A 86 -11.48 7.73 2.23
C GLY A 86 -9.99 8.01 2.39
N GLN A 87 -9.55 9.21 1.97
CA GLN A 87 -8.15 9.63 2.12
C GLN A 87 -7.70 9.53 3.57
N ASP A 88 -8.40 10.16 4.51
CA ASP A 88 -7.97 10.25 5.90
C ASP A 88 -7.99 8.89 6.61
N GLN A 89 -9.02 8.09 6.37
CA GLN A 89 -9.22 6.85 7.11
C GLN A 89 -8.51 5.64 6.50
N VAL A 90 -8.27 5.63 5.18
CA VAL A 90 -7.73 4.44 4.51
C VAL A 90 -6.44 4.74 3.76
N PHE A 91 -6.49 5.57 2.73
CA PHE A 91 -5.37 5.68 1.79
C PHE A 91 -4.14 6.38 2.40
N ALA A 92 -4.30 7.55 2.98
CA ALA A 92 -3.21 8.22 3.71
C ALA A 92 -2.84 7.46 5.00
N TYR A 93 -3.83 6.82 5.65
CA TYR A 93 -3.56 6.01 6.84
C TYR A 93 -2.63 4.83 6.54
N ILE A 94 -2.85 4.12 5.41
CA ILE A 94 -1.98 3.01 4.96
C ILE A 94 -0.60 3.52 4.57
N GLU A 95 -0.51 4.64 3.84
CA GLU A 95 0.75 5.26 3.45
C GLU A 95 1.60 5.68 4.65
N GLN A 96 0.95 6.08 5.74
CA GLN A 96 1.59 6.50 6.99
C GLN A 96 1.69 5.37 8.04
N MET A 97 1.55 4.12 7.62
CA MET A 97 1.74 3.00 8.54
C MET A 97 3.19 2.95 9.03
N ASN A 98 3.35 2.65 10.31
CA ASN A 98 4.66 2.44 10.94
C ASN A 98 5.28 1.07 10.62
N LYS A 99 4.61 0.27 9.81
CA LYS A 99 5.01 -1.08 9.35
C LYS A 99 4.90 -1.14 7.84
N PRO A 100 5.84 -1.82 7.16
CA PRO A 100 5.76 -1.99 5.71
C PRO A 100 4.46 -2.66 5.28
N VAL A 101 3.83 -2.09 4.25
CA VAL A 101 2.65 -2.64 3.59
C VAL A 101 3.02 -2.99 2.15
N ILE A 102 2.80 -4.24 1.76
CA ILE A 102 3.05 -4.78 0.42
C ILE A 102 1.70 -5.02 -0.26
N ALA A 103 1.44 -4.37 -1.38
CA ALA A 103 0.32 -4.72 -2.25
C ALA A 103 0.74 -5.89 -3.15
N ALA A 104 0.07 -7.03 -3.02
CA ALA A 104 0.18 -8.18 -3.92
C ALA A 104 -1.01 -8.13 -4.90
N ILE A 105 -0.78 -7.55 -6.08
CA ILE A 105 -1.80 -7.23 -7.08
C ILE A 105 -2.07 -8.46 -7.94
N ASN A 106 -3.14 -9.18 -7.62
CA ASN A 106 -3.50 -10.48 -8.22
C ASN A 106 -4.39 -10.40 -9.48
N GLY A 107 -4.54 -9.23 -10.09
CA GLY A 107 -5.39 -9.03 -11.26
C GLY A 107 -5.71 -7.56 -11.49
N PHE A 108 -6.97 -7.20 -11.77
CA PHE A 108 -7.37 -5.82 -11.97
C PHE A 108 -7.12 -4.97 -10.72
N ALA A 109 -6.40 -3.86 -10.90
CA ALA A 109 -6.25 -2.77 -9.93
C ALA A 109 -6.65 -1.47 -10.63
N LEU A 110 -7.94 -1.09 -10.53
CA LEU A 110 -8.51 0.01 -11.30
C LEU A 110 -9.10 1.07 -10.38
N GLY A 111 -8.98 2.33 -10.75
CA GLY A 111 -9.51 3.44 -9.98
C GLY A 111 -9.07 3.40 -8.52
N GLY A 112 -10.03 3.45 -7.59
CA GLY A 112 -9.77 3.30 -6.16
C GLY A 112 -8.92 2.07 -5.80
N GLY A 113 -8.95 1.02 -6.62
CA GLY A 113 -8.09 -0.15 -6.43
C GLY A 113 -6.62 0.11 -6.73
N LEU A 114 -6.32 0.88 -7.78
CA LEU A 114 -4.95 1.31 -8.04
C LEU A 114 -4.50 2.36 -7.01
N GLU A 115 -5.41 3.23 -6.59
CA GLU A 115 -5.15 4.19 -5.51
C GLU A 115 -4.78 3.49 -4.21
N LEU A 116 -5.50 2.40 -3.86
CA LEU A 116 -5.19 1.55 -2.70
C LEU A 116 -3.82 0.86 -2.83
N ALA A 117 -3.50 0.33 -4.01
CA ALA A 117 -2.19 -0.25 -4.26
C ALA A 117 -1.05 0.79 -4.14
N MET A 118 -1.27 2.01 -4.63
CA MET A 118 -0.30 3.11 -4.55
C MET A 118 -0.11 3.66 -3.13
N SER A 119 -1.09 3.53 -2.24
CA SER A 119 -0.92 3.87 -0.83
C SER A 119 -0.13 2.81 -0.03
N CYS A 120 0.08 1.61 -0.57
CA CYS A 120 1.01 0.65 0.00
C CYS A 120 2.47 1.05 -0.30
N HIS A 121 3.42 0.65 0.55
CA HIS A 121 4.84 1.01 0.39
C HIS A 121 5.50 0.27 -0.79
N ILE A 122 5.17 -1.01 -0.98
CA ILE A 122 5.73 -1.85 -2.06
C ILE A 122 4.57 -2.44 -2.86
N ARG A 123 4.72 -2.55 -4.17
CA ARG A 123 3.75 -3.14 -5.10
C ARG A 123 4.41 -4.24 -5.91
N ILE A 124 3.83 -5.44 -5.85
CA ILE A 124 4.19 -6.61 -6.66
C ILE A 124 2.93 -7.01 -7.42
N ALA A 125 3.03 -7.31 -8.70
CA ALA A 125 1.86 -7.69 -9.50
C ALA A 125 2.06 -9.04 -10.18
N SER A 126 0.95 -9.72 -10.38
CA SER A 126 0.91 -10.88 -11.28
C SER A 126 0.94 -10.42 -12.75
N ASN A 127 1.49 -11.25 -13.64
CA ASN A 127 1.64 -10.93 -15.07
C ASN A 127 0.30 -10.66 -15.77
N ASN A 128 -0.81 -11.21 -15.26
CA ASN A 128 -2.15 -10.94 -15.76
C ASN A 128 -2.77 -9.65 -15.23
N ALA A 129 -2.10 -8.94 -14.32
CA ALA A 129 -2.63 -7.71 -13.76
C ALA A 129 -2.81 -6.61 -14.82
N ARG A 130 -3.86 -5.81 -14.60
CA ARG A 130 -4.14 -4.60 -15.40
C ARG A 130 -4.39 -3.46 -14.42
N MET A 131 -3.71 -2.35 -14.65
CA MET A 131 -3.72 -1.20 -13.76
C MET A 131 -4.12 0.06 -14.52
N GLY A 132 -4.92 0.94 -13.90
CA GLY A 132 -5.35 2.18 -14.53
C GLY A 132 -6.27 3.01 -13.65
N LEU A 133 -6.49 4.25 -14.05
CA LEU A 133 -7.37 5.22 -13.40
C LEU A 133 -8.46 5.66 -14.40
N PRO A 134 -9.58 4.92 -14.52
CA PRO A 134 -10.58 5.16 -15.56
C PRO A 134 -11.63 6.22 -15.18
N GLU A 135 -11.46 6.93 -14.07
CA GLU A 135 -12.48 7.82 -13.48
C GLU A 135 -12.94 8.92 -14.44
N THR A 136 -12.06 9.44 -15.31
CA THR A 136 -12.42 10.52 -16.24
C THR A 136 -13.44 10.06 -17.29
N SER A 137 -13.51 8.76 -17.59
CA SER A 137 -14.56 8.18 -18.45
C SER A 137 -15.95 8.22 -17.82
N LEU A 138 -16.02 8.40 -16.49
CA LEU A 138 -17.26 8.53 -15.73
C LEU A 138 -17.59 9.99 -15.38
N GLY A 139 -16.78 10.95 -15.86
CA GLY A 139 -16.96 12.38 -15.57
C GLY A 139 -16.51 12.80 -14.17
N VAL A 140 -15.63 12.02 -13.53
CA VAL A 140 -14.99 12.36 -12.25
C VAL A 140 -13.48 12.18 -12.37
N ILE A 141 -12.74 12.57 -11.36
CA ILE A 141 -11.29 12.33 -11.26
C ILE A 141 -11.01 11.26 -10.21
N PRO A 142 -9.81 10.62 -10.21
CA PRO A 142 -9.36 9.80 -9.09
C PRO A 142 -9.48 10.59 -7.78
N GLY A 143 -10.21 10.07 -6.81
CA GLY A 143 -10.59 10.81 -5.60
C GLY A 143 -9.84 10.42 -4.34
N TYR A 144 -9.05 9.35 -4.37
CA TYR A 144 -8.31 8.83 -3.22
C TYR A 144 -6.80 9.00 -3.37
N GLY A 145 -6.36 10.10 -3.99
CA GLY A 145 -4.96 10.48 -4.14
C GLY A 145 -4.28 9.96 -5.41
N GLY A 146 -5.02 9.33 -6.32
CA GLY A 146 -4.47 8.77 -7.56
C GLY A 146 -3.79 9.79 -8.44
N THR A 147 -4.30 11.02 -8.52
CA THR A 147 -3.69 12.10 -9.29
C THR A 147 -2.33 12.51 -8.74
N GLN A 148 -2.14 12.44 -7.44
CA GLN A 148 -0.91 12.83 -6.76
C GLN A 148 0.09 11.65 -6.77
N ARG A 149 -0.30 10.51 -6.18
CA ARG A 149 0.58 9.34 -6.06
C ARG A 149 1.07 8.82 -7.40
N LEU A 150 0.19 8.74 -8.40
CA LEU A 150 0.62 8.27 -9.72
C LEU A 150 1.68 9.19 -10.33
N ALA A 151 1.48 10.51 -10.25
CA ALA A 151 2.43 11.49 -10.78
C ALA A 151 3.78 11.45 -10.04
N HIS A 152 3.79 11.20 -8.74
CA HIS A 152 5.00 11.03 -7.94
C HIS A 152 5.76 9.73 -8.31
N ILE A 153 5.04 8.65 -8.57
CA ILE A 153 5.65 7.33 -8.81
C ILE A 153 6.19 7.21 -10.25
N ILE A 154 5.39 7.59 -11.27
CA ILE A 154 5.74 7.35 -12.68
C ILE A 154 6.06 8.62 -13.48
N GLY A 155 6.02 9.77 -12.81
CA GLY A 155 6.23 11.07 -13.42
C GLY A 155 4.98 11.66 -14.08
N LYS A 156 4.93 13.00 -14.14
CA LYS A 156 3.75 13.78 -14.56
C LYS A 156 3.24 13.40 -15.97
N GLY A 157 4.14 13.18 -16.92
CA GLY A 157 3.74 12.90 -18.32
C GLY A 157 2.95 11.60 -18.45
N ARG A 158 3.48 10.50 -17.92
CA ARG A 158 2.81 9.19 -17.94
C ARG A 158 1.51 9.20 -17.12
N ALA A 159 1.53 9.87 -15.95
CA ALA A 159 0.33 9.99 -15.12
C ALA A 159 -0.79 10.73 -15.87
N MET A 160 -0.48 11.85 -16.53
CA MET A 160 -1.45 12.59 -17.35
C MET A 160 -2.01 11.71 -18.47
N GLU A 161 -1.15 11.00 -19.22
CA GLU A 161 -1.60 10.12 -20.29
C GLU A 161 -2.59 9.06 -19.78
N LEU A 162 -2.24 8.32 -18.72
CA LEU A 162 -3.09 7.27 -18.18
C LEU A 162 -4.43 7.79 -17.65
N ILE A 163 -4.43 8.93 -16.93
CA ILE A 163 -5.64 9.51 -16.37
C ILE A 163 -6.55 10.09 -17.45
N LEU A 164 -5.99 10.82 -18.43
CA LEU A 164 -6.78 11.52 -19.43
C LEU A 164 -7.32 10.57 -20.52
N THR A 165 -6.62 9.48 -20.80
CA THR A 165 -7.03 8.48 -21.80
C THR A 165 -7.80 7.31 -21.19
N CYS A 166 -7.84 7.18 -19.86
CA CYS A 166 -8.38 6.01 -19.15
C CYS A 166 -7.70 4.69 -19.57
N GLN A 167 -6.49 4.76 -20.10
CA GLN A 167 -5.78 3.58 -20.55
C GLN A 167 -5.40 2.69 -19.38
N MET A 168 -5.61 1.38 -19.56
CA MET A 168 -5.06 0.37 -18.66
C MET A 168 -3.69 -0.08 -19.16
N ILE A 169 -2.74 -0.24 -18.25
CA ILE A 169 -1.40 -0.78 -18.53
C ILE A 169 -1.28 -2.22 -18.03
N THR A 170 -0.39 -2.96 -18.69
CA THR A 170 0.00 -4.33 -18.28
C THR A 170 0.95 -4.30 -17.09
N ALA A 171 1.20 -5.48 -16.49
CA ALA A 171 2.21 -5.61 -15.43
C ALA A 171 3.62 -5.24 -15.94
N ASP A 172 3.97 -5.63 -17.16
CA ASP A 172 5.27 -5.30 -17.76
C ASP A 172 5.44 -3.79 -17.95
N GLN A 173 4.42 -3.10 -18.46
CA GLN A 173 4.43 -1.64 -18.59
C GLN A 173 4.50 -0.96 -17.20
N ALA A 174 3.78 -1.48 -16.22
CA ALA A 174 3.83 -0.96 -14.85
C ALA A 174 5.22 -1.14 -14.21
N LEU A 175 5.91 -2.24 -14.51
CA LEU A 175 7.29 -2.47 -14.10
C LEU A 175 8.25 -1.51 -14.80
N GLU A 176 8.12 -1.34 -16.12
CA GLU A 176 8.92 -0.37 -16.89
C GLU A 176 8.74 1.06 -16.41
N PHE A 177 7.52 1.45 -16.01
CA PHE A 177 7.22 2.78 -15.50
C PHE A 177 7.65 2.99 -14.04
N GLY A 178 8.03 1.93 -13.34
CA GLY A 178 8.35 1.99 -11.91
C GLY A 178 7.13 2.03 -11.00
N LEU A 179 5.92 1.75 -11.52
CA LEU A 179 4.70 1.69 -10.73
C LEU A 179 4.70 0.48 -9.78
N ILE A 180 5.26 -0.64 -10.23
CA ILE A 180 5.48 -1.84 -9.43
C ILE A 180 6.96 -2.21 -9.40
N THR A 181 7.38 -3.00 -8.40
CA THR A 181 8.77 -3.42 -8.23
C THR A 181 9.06 -4.78 -8.84
N GLN A 182 8.04 -5.63 -9.03
CA GLN A 182 8.16 -6.96 -9.61
C GLN A 182 6.87 -7.34 -10.34
N ALA A 183 7.02 -8.03 -11.50
CA ALA A 183 5.96 -8.73 -12.21
C ALA A 183 6.30 -10.22 -12.23
N VAL A 184 5.37 -11.08 -11.79
CA VAL A 184 5.60 -12.52 -11.60
C VAL A 184 4.41 -13.36 -12.09
N PRO A 185 4.58 -14.65 -12.35
CA PRO A 185 3.44 -15.54 -12.59
C PRO A 185 2.41 -15.47 -11.46
N GLN A 186 1.14 -15.63 -11.81
CA GLN A 186 0.02 -15.54 -10.83
C GLN A 186 0.23 -16.45 -9.63
N GLU A 187 0.65 -17.67 -9.86
CA GLU A 187 0.90 -18.70 -8.85
C GLU A 187 2.09 -18.37 -7.93
N GLU A 188 3.00 -17.49 -8.37
CA GLU A 188 4.17 -17.06 -7.60
C GLU A 188 3.95 -15.76 -6.82
N LEU A 189 2.83 -15.07 -7.02
CA LEU A 189 2.60 -13.74 -6.45
C LEU A 189 2.72 -13.72 -4.93
N LEU A 190 2.00 -14.60 -4.24
CA LEU A 190 1.99 -14.62 -2.77
C LEU A 190 3.32 -15.12 -2.19
N SER A 191 3.98 -16.09 -2.84
CA SER A 191 5.31 -16.56 -2.41
C SER A 191 6.38 -15.49 -2.60
N THR A 192 6.27 -14.69 -3.67
CA THR A 192 7.14 -13.52 -3.89
C THR A 192 6.92 -12.44 -2.83
N ALA A 193 5.66 -12.12 -2.51
CA ALA A 193 5.34 -11.19 -1.44
C ALA A 193 5.87 -11.68 -0.08
N ALA A 194 5.75 -12.98 0.22
CA ALA A 194 6.33 -13.60 1.41
C ALA A 194 7.86 -13.48 1.44
N SER A 195 8.53 -13.70 0.31
CA SER A 195 9.99 -13.55 0.20
C SER A 195 10.44 -12.12 0.46
N VAL A 196 9.72 -11.12 -0.06
CA VAL A 196 9.99 -9.69 0.23
C VAL A 196 9.74 -9.39 1.70
N ALA A 197 8.64 -9.86 2.28
CA ALA A 197 8.33 -9.70 3.69
C ALA A 197 9.45 -10.32 4.57
N GLN A 198 9.95 -11.51 4.22
CA GLN A 198 11.03 -12.16 4.96
C GLN A 198 12.35 -11.38 4.90
N LYS A 199 12.67 -10.73 3.77
CA LYS A 199 13.83 -9.84 3.67
C LYS A 199 13.69 -8.63 4.60
N ILE A 200 12.48 -8.06 4.70
CA ILE A 200 12.17 -6.95 5.61
C ILE A 200 12.29 -7.39 7.08
N LEU A 201 11.78 -8.56 7.43
CA LEU A 201 11.82 -9.11 8.79
C LEU A 201 13.25 -9.35 9.32
N ASN A 202 14.25 -9.43 8.46
CA ASN A 202 15.65 -9.55 8.87
C ASN A 202 16.27 -8.21 9.34
N ASN A 203 15.56 -7.09 9.16
CA ASN A 203 16.06 -5.75 9.51
C ASN A 203 15.35 -5.20 10.74
N SER A 204 15.93 -4.16 11.36
CA SER A 204 15.33 -3.48 12.52
C SER A 204 13.96 -2.89 12.20
N PRO A 205 12.88 -3.27 12.92
CA PRO A 205 11.58 -2.65 12.72
C PRO A 205 11.55 -1.17 13.16
N PHE A 206 12.39 -0.79 14.13
CA PHE A 206 12.56 0.60 14.54
C PHE A 206 13.13 1.44 13.37
N ALA A 207 14.24 1.01 12.79
CA ALA A 207 14.87 1.72 11.68
C ALA A 207 13.98 1.73 10.42
N ILE A 208 13.24 0.65 10.14
CA ILE A 208 12.26 0.59 9.05
C ILE A 208 11.17 1.64 9.22
N ASN A 209 10.60 1.79 10.42
CA ASN A 209 9.61 2.83 10.69
C ASN A 209 10.19 4.23 10.44
N GLN A 210 11.41 4.52 10.92
CA GLN A 210 12.08 5.79 10.68
C GLN A 210 12.31 6.04 9.18
N ALA A 211 12.71 5.01 8.44
CA ALA A 211 12.90 5.10 6.99
C ALA A 211 11.60 5.38 6.23
N ILE A 212 10.48 4.74 6.60
CA ILE A 212 9.17 5.02 6.00
C ILE A 212 8.79 6.50 6.21
N GLN A 213 8.96 7.02 7.41
CA GLN A 213 8.65 8.42 7.73
C GLN A 213 9.51 9.38 6.90
N ALA A 214 10.82 9.14 6.83
CA ALA A 214 11.74 9.99 6.10
C ALA A 214 11.46 9.98 4.58
N VAL A 215 11.15 8.81 4.00
CA VAL A 215 10.79 8.71 2.57
C VAL A 215 9.46 9.40 2.29
N ASN A 216 8.44 9.21 3.13
CA ASN A 216 7.14 9.87 2.94
C ASN A 216 7.25 11.40 3.06
N ALA A 217 8.10 11.91 3.94
CA ALA A 217 8.32 13.35 4.11
C ALA A 217 8.84 14.04 2.83
N ALA A 218 9.50 13.31 1.91
CA ALA A 218 9.94 13.86 0.63
C ALA A 218 8.77 14.23 -0.30
N TYR A 219 7.57 13.78 -0.02
CA TYR A 219 6.35 14.02 -0.80
C TYR A 219 5.31 14.86 -0.03
N ASP A 220 5.68 15.42 1.12
CA ASP A 220 4.84 16.34 1.91
C ASP A 220 5.40 17.77 1.80
N GLU A 221 4.67 18.64 1.09
CA GLU A 221 5.08 20.03 0.86
C GLU A 221 5.21 20.86 2.16
N ASN A 222 4.63 20.38 3.25
CA ASN A 222 4.69 21.06 4.56
C ASN A 222 5.90 20.63 5.40
N GLN A 223 6.72 19.71 4.92
CA GLN A 223 7.86 19.15 5.63
C GLN A 223 9.16 19.32 4.82
N ASN A 224 10.27 19.53 5.53
CA ASN A 224 11.59 19.40 4.94
C ASN A 224 12.06 17.94 5.09
N GLY A 225 12.01 17.15 4.02
CA GLY A 225 12.38 15.73 4.04
C GLY A 225 13.81 15.49 4.55
N TYR A 226 14.78 16.37 4.25
CA TYR A 226 16.15 16.25 4.76
C TYR A 226 16.24 16.48 6.27
N ASP A 227 15.49 17.39 6.83
CA ASP A 227 15.45 17.62 8.27
C ASP A 227 14.83 16.40 9.00
N ILE A 228 13.77 15.82 8.42
CA ILE A 228 13.16 14.57 8.94
C ILE A 228 14.16 13.42 8.88
N GLU A 229 14.88 13.24 7.77
CA GLU A 229 15.91 12.20 7.63
C GLU A 229 17.02 12.35 8.68
N ILE A 230 17.57 13.55 8.85
CA ILE A 230 18.61 13.83 9.84
C ILE A 230 18.14 13.48 11.25
N ASN A 231 16.92 13.88 11.62
CA ASN A 231 16.35 13.60 12.92
C ASN A 231 16.08 12.10 13.11
N ALA A 232 15.51 11.44 12.10
CA ALA A 232 15.25 10.00 12.11
C ALA A 232 16.55 9.20 12.24
N PHE A 233 17.59 9.58 11.50
CA PHE A 233 18.91 8.96 11.58
C PHE A 233 19.49 9.09 13.00
N GLY A 234 19.49 10.30 13.57
CA GLY A 234 19.94 10.53 14.94
C GLY A 234 19.14 9.73 15.97
N THR A 235 17.83 9.63 15.80
CA THR A 235 16.93 8.87 16.68
C THR A 235 17.28 7.37 16.70
N CYS A 236 17.71 6.80 15.55
CA CYS A 236 18.13 5.41 15.48
C CYS A 236 19.30 5.08 16.40
N PHE A 237 20.26 6.00 16.64
CA PHE A 237 21.40 5.77 17.53
C PHE A 237 21.01 5.55 19.00
N GLY A 238 19.82 6.01 19.40
CA GLY A 238 19.28 5.79 20.75
C GLY A 238 18.60 4.44 20.94
N SER A 239 18.35 3.68 19.86
CA SER A 239 17.58 2.43 19.91
C SER A 239 18.42 1.24 20.40
N GLU A 240 17.77 0.26 21.02
CA GLU A 240 18.39 -1.03 21.34
C GLU A 240 18.72 -1.80 20.05
N ASP A 241 17.92 -1.65 19.01
CA ASP A 241 18.17 -2.25 17.70
C ASP A 241 19.47 -1.76 17.07
N PHE A 242 19.83 -0.48 17.22
CA PHE A 242 21.12 0.03 16.72
C PHE A 242 22.30 -0.61 17.47
N LYS A 243 22.22 -0.73 18.79
CA LYS A 243 23.25 -1.37 19.62
C LYS A 243 23.42 -2.84 19.21
N GLU A 244 22.32 -3.57 19.10
CA GLU A 244 22.33 -4.97 18.67
C GLU A 244 22.89 -5.11 17.25
N GLY A 245 22.41 -4.30 16.31
CA GLY A 245 22.82 -4.35 14.92
C GLY A 245 24.33 -4.11 14.73
N THR A 246 24.89 -3.12 15.44
CA THR A 246 26.32 -2.80 15.38
C THR A 246 27.17 -3.88 16.02
N VAL A 247 26.78 -4.41 17.17
CA VAL A 247 27.48 -5.53 17.84
C VAL A 247 27.44 -6.78 16.96
N ALA A 248 26.26 -7.16 16.47
CA ALA A 248 26.09 -8.33 15.62
C ALA A 248 26.95 -8.24 14.34
N PHE A 249 27.02 -7.05 13.73
CA PHE A 249 27.86 -6.81 12.54
C PHE A 249 29.34 -7.02 12.84
N LEU A 250 29.87 -6.46 13.94
CA LEU A 250 31.27 -6.61 14.35
C LEU A 250 31.61 -8.06 14.71
N GLU A 251 30.68 -8.77 15.32
CA GLU A 251 30.83 -10.18 15.70
C GLU A 251 30.54 -11.16 14.55
N LYS A 252 30.12 -10.67 13.37
CA LYS A 252 29.74 -11.47 12.19
C LYS A 252 28.66 -12.51 12.47
N ARG A 253 27.66 -12.16 13.28
CA ARG A 253 26.48 -12.97 13.58
C ARG A 253 25.20 -12.30 13.07
N LYS A 254 24.11 -13.05 13.02
CA LYS A 254 22.79 -12.48 12.74
C LYS A 254 22.34 -11.63 13.93
N ALA A 255 21.83 -10.42 13.64
CA ALA A 255 21.20 -9.56 14.64
C ALA A 255 19.82 -10.09 15.06
N ASN A 256 19.45 -9.83 16.31
CA ASN A 256 18.14 -10.16 16.87
C ASN A 256 17.42 -8.87 17.28
N PHE A 257 16.74 -8.26 16.32
CA PHE A 257 16.05 -6.99 16.50
C PHE A 257 14.72 -7.15 17.26
N THR A 258 14.47 -6.25 18.20
CA THR A 258 13.28 -6.24 19.06
C THR A 258 12.30 -5.10 18.72
N GLY A 259 12.78 -4.08 18.01
CA GLY A 259 11.98 -2.91 17.63
C GLY A 259 11.95 -1.80 18.68
N ASN A 260 12.88 -1.80 19.61
CA ASN A 260 13.00 -0.83 20.71
C ASN A 260 14.22 0.06 20.55
#